data_9438248865ca09166b7e416dde998c92
#
_entry.id   9438248865ca09166b7e416dde998c92
#
_cell.length_a   1.000
_cell.length_b   1.000
_cell.length_c   1.000
_cell.angle_alpha   90.00
_cell.angle_beta   90.00
_cell.angle_gamma   90.00
#
_symmetry.space_group_name_H-M   'P 1'
#
loop_
_entity.id
_entity.type
_entity.pdbx_description
1 polymer ?
#
loop_
_entity_poly.entity_id
_entity_poly.type
_entity_poly.pdbx_seq_one_letter_code
_entity_poly.pdbx_strand_id
1 'polypeptide(L)'
;MTPPELETIGAQIILGNTYHLYLRPGAELVAEAGGLHRFMGWNRPILTDSGGFQVFSLARLNTVTDRGVRCRSHLDGSEHEMSPEWAMRVQGLLGSDVAMCFDQCGPFPATHDQAEAALERTTLWAERCRAAHTRQDQALFGIVQGSVYDDLRLRSAREITAMDFPGYRIGGLEPHGYACGKARMAAQIALPQDHQRAEGQKLNHAQGHQHAQ
;
A
#
# COMPACT_ATOMS: atom_id res chain seq x y z
N MET A 1 -12.36 19.77 0.73
CA MET A 1 -11.78 20.07 2.05
C MET A 1 -10.41 20.69 1.87
N THR A 2 -10.16 21.82 2.48
CA THR A 2 -8.86 22.51 2.46
C THR A 2 -7.96 22.01 3.60
N PRO A 3 -6.62 22.19 3.52
CA PRO A 3 -5.72 21.83 4.61
C PRO A 3 -6.11 22.42 5.98
N PRO A 4 -6.49 23.71 6.11
CA PRO A 4 -6.97 24.25 7.38
C PRO A 4 -8.24 23.57 7.94
N GLU A 5 -9.16 23.16 7.07
CA GLU A 5 -10.35 22.41 7.50
C GLU A 5 -9.97 21.02 8.02
N LEU A 6 -9.03 20.34 7.36
CA LEU A 6 -8.51 19.05 7.82
C LEU A 6 -7.78 19.16 9.16
N GLU A 7 -7.02 20.24 9.37
CA GLU A 7 -6.37 20.51 10.65
C GLU A 7 -7.39 20.76 11.76
N THR A 8 -8.46 21.51 11.47
CA THR A 8 -9.53 21.81 12.43
C THR A 8 -10.25 20.57 12.94
N ILE A 9 -10.48 19.58 12.05
CA ILE A 9 -11.08 18.27 12.44
C ILE A 9 -10.06 17.30 13.05
N GLY A 10 -8.80 17.70 13.19
CA GLY A 10 -7.76 16.91 13.85
C GLY A 10 -7.15 15.81 12.99
N ALA A 11 -7.24 15.89 11.64
CA ALA A 11 -6.60 14.93 10.77
C ALA A 11 -5.09 14.87 11.01
N GLN A 12 -4.55 13.67 11.30
CA GLN A 12 -3.13 13.46 11.56
C GLN A 12 -2.36 13.02 10.31
N ILE A 13 -3.03 12.33 9.41
CA ILE A 13 -2.51 11.84 8.14
C ILE A 13 -3.60 11.94 7.09
N ILE A 14 -3.23 12.19 5.85
CA ILE A 14 -4.16 12.18 4.71
C ILE A 14 -3.71 11.18 3.66
N LEU A 15 -4.65 10.75 2.82
CA LEU A 15 -4.39 9.84 1.71
C LEU A 15 -4.49 10.61 0.38
N GLY A 16 -3.43 10.50 -0.44
CA GLY A 16 -3.41 10.92 -1.83
C GLY A 16 -3.61 9.72 -2.76
N ASN A 17 -4.47 9.87 -3.78
CA ASN A 17 -4.71 8.79 -4.73
C ASN A 17 -3.74 8.87 -5.90
N THR A 18 -2.84 7.88 -6.01
CA THR A 18 -1.76 7.83 -7.01
C THR A 18 -2.29 7.86 -8.44
N TYR A 19 -3.31 7.07 -8.75
CA TYR A 19 -3.87 7.01 -10.10
C TYR A 19 -4.45 8.35 -10.55
N HIS A 20 -5.24 9.00 -9.69
CA HIS A 20 -5.83 10.29 -10.02
C HIS A 20 -4.77 11.38 -10.14
N LEU A 21 -3.82 11.44 -9.21
CA LEU A 21 -2.73 12.42 -9.24
C LEU A 21 -1.80 12.23 -10.43
N TYR A 22 -1.57 11.00 -10.85
CA TYR A 22 -0.82 10.68 -12.07
C TYR A 22 -1.52 11.19 -13.32
N LEU A 23 -2.84 10.98 -13.44
CA LEU A 23 -3.60 11.46 -14.60
C LEU A 23 -3.77 12.98 -14.58
N ARG A 24 -4.03 13.57 -13.41
CA ARG A 24 -4.20 15.02 -13.20
C ARG A 24 -3.84 15.39 -11.76
N PRO A 25 -2.93 16.36 -11.55
CA PRO A 25 -2.31 17.24 -12.55
C PRO A 25 -1.10 16.61 -13.28
N GLY A 26 -0.68 15.41 -12.92
CA GLY A 26 0.54 14.74 -13.36
C GLY A 26 1.60 14.73 -12.26
N ALA A 27 2.27 13.58 -12.09
CA ALA A 27 3.26 13.42 -11.02
C ALA A 27 4.49 14.31 -11.20
N GLU A 28 4.89 14.54 -12.44
CA GLU A 28 6.02 15.41 -12.79
C GLU A 28 5.76 16.87 -12.37
N LEU A 29 4.55 17.38 -12.64
CA LEU A 29 4.15 18.74 -12.22
C LEU A 29 4.15 18.87 -10.69
N VAL A 30 3.65 17.86 -9.98
CA VAL A 30 3.68 17.84 -8.51
C VAL A 30 5.11 17.84 -7.99
N ALA A 31 6.02 17.08 -8.62
CA ALA A 31 7.43 17.04 -8.27
C ALA A 31 8.11 18.41 -8.49
N GLU A 32 7.85 19.07 -9.62
CA GLU A 32 8.34 20.43 -9.91
C GLU A 32 7.85 21.45 -8.88
N ALA A 33 6.65 21.29 -8.37
CA ALA A 33 6.09 22.11 -7.28
C ALA A 33 6.70 21.81 -5.90
N GLY A 34 7.58 20.80 -5.79
CA GLY A 34 8.24 20.40 -4.54
C GLY A 34 7.51 19.29 -3.77
N GLY A 35 6.77 18.43 -4.48
CA GLY A 35 6.02 17.30 -3.92
C GLY A 35 4.66 17.68 -3.34
N LEU A 36 3.89 16.67 -2.93
CA LEU A 36 2.50 16.84 -2.45
C LEU A 36 2.39 17.79 -1.26
N HIS A 37 3.30 17.72 -0.30
CA HIS A 37 3.29 18.60 0.87
C HIS A 37 3.24 20.07 0.47
N ARG A 38 4.15 20.47 -0.41
CA ARG A 38 4.25 21.85 -0.87
C ARG A 38 3.12 22.22 -1.82
N PHE A 39 2.77 21.30 -2.73
CA PHE A 39 1.70 21.49 -3.70
C PHE A 39 0.34 21.72 -3.03
N MET A 40 0.05 21.01 -1.94
CA MET A 40 -1.22 21.09 -1.21
C MET A 40 -1.17 22.07 -0.03
N GLY A 41 0.00 22.49 0.45
CA GLY A 41 0.16 23.25 1.69
C GLY A 41 -0.16 22.42 2.93
N TRP A 42 0.18 21.13 2.94
CA TRP A 42 -0.07 20.18 4.02
C TRP A 42 1.24 19.73 4.67
N ASN A 43 1.42 20.00 5.99
CA ASN A 43 2.68 19.78 6.70
C ASN A 43 2.70 18.51 7.58
N ARG A 44 1.63 17.72 7.57
CA ARG A 44 1.53 16.45 8.29
C ARG A 44 1.70 15.28 7.32
N PRO A 45 1.85 14.03 7.81
CA PRO A 45 2.08 12.88 6.95
C PRO A 45 1.05 12.70 5.83
N ILE A 46 1.56 12.29 4.67
CA ILE A 46 0.78 11.92 3.49
C ILE A 46 1.10 10.47 3.14
N LEU A 47 0.05 9.67 2.98
CA LEU A 47 0.13 8.34 2.41
C LEU A 47 -0.39 8.38 0.98
N THR A 48 0.30 7.75 0.03
CA THR A 48 -0.24 7.49 -1.30
C THR A 48 -0.59 6.02 -1.44
N ASP A 49 -1.77 5.74 -2.04
CA ASP A 49 -2.14 4.38 -2.40
C ASP A 49 -1.32 3.85 -3.59
N SER A 50 -1.45 2.57 -3.91
CA SER A 50 -0.75 1.96 -5.07
C SER A 50 -1.29 2.41 -6.42
N GLY A 51 -2.52 2.93 -6.48
CA GLY A 51 -3.28 3.16 -7.71
C GLY A 51 -3.93 1.89 -8.29
N GLY A 52 -3.61 0.71 -7.76
CA GLY A 52 -4.08 -0.57 -8.27
C GLY A 52 -5.60 -0.69 -8.30
N PHE A 53 -6.26 -0.37 -7.20
CA PHE A 53 -7.73 -0.47 -7.12
C PHE A 53 -8.44 0.34 -8.21
N GLN A 54 -8.01 1.58 -8.47
CA GLN A 54 -8.62 2.46 -9.47
C GLN A 54 -8.42 1.92 -10.88
N VAL A 55 -7.28 1.30 -11.15
CA VAL A 55 -7.03 0.64 -12.44
C VAL A 55 -8.04 -0.48 -12.68
N PHE A 56 -8.35 -1.27 -11.66
CA PHE A 56 -9.32 -2.35 -11.79
C PHE A 56 -10.79 -1.88 -11.78
N SER A 57 -11.11 -0.81 -11.07
CA SER A 57 -12.49 -0.32 -10.89
C SER A 57 -12.92 0.71 -11.93
N LEU A 58 -12.02 1.58 -12.41
CA LEU A 58 -12.33 2.72 -13.26
C LEU A 58 -11.83 2.57 -14.70
N ALA A 59 -10.74 1.81 -14.90
CA ALA A 59 -10.15 1.66 -16.23
C ALA A 59 -11.06 0.83 -17.13
N ARG A 60 -11.31 1.37 -18.32
CA ARG A 60 -11.99 0.62 -19.39
C ARG A 60 -10.96 -0.28 -20.06
N LEU A 61 -11.22 -1.57 -20.15
CA LEU A 61 -10.31 -2.55 -20.76
C LEU A 61 -8.94 -2.55 -20.09
N ASN A 62 -8.75 -3.48 -19.17
CA ASN A 62 -7.44 -3.74 -18.58
C ASN A 62 -6.96 -5.16 -18.96
N THR A 63 -5.65 -5.29 -19.16
CA THR A 63 -4.99 -6.57 -19.30
C THR A 63 -3.96 -6.67 -18.18
N VAL A 64 -4.13 -7.68 -17.32
CA VAL A 64 -3.25 -7.93 -16.19
C VAL A 64 -2.28 -9.04 -16.55
N THR A 65 -1.00 -8.79 -16.34
CA THR A 65 0.08 -9.75 -16.53
C THR A 65 1.05 -9.65 -15.35
N ASP A 66 2.00 -10.56 -15.22
CA ASP A 66 3.04 -10.45 -14.19
C ASP A 66 3.93 -9.22 -14.35
N ARG A 67 3.99 -8.64 -15.56
CA ARG A 67 4.71 -7.38 -15.80
C ARG A 67 4.01 -6.18 -15.17
N GLY A 68 2.68 -6.14 -15.18
CA GLY A 68 1.87 -5.02 -14.73
C GLY A 68 0.50 -5.05 -15.38
N VAL A 69 -0.13 -3.88 -15.42
CA VAL A 69 -1.47 -3.68 -15.98
C VAL A 69 -1.39 -2.70 -17.15
N ARG A 70 -1.95 -3.09 -18.29
CA ARG A 70 -2.23 -2.19 -19.40
C ARG A 70 -3.70 -1.78 -19.33
N CYS A 71 -3.96 -0.49 -19.29
CA CYS A 71 -5.31 0.04 -19.16
C CYS A 71 -5.52 1.30 -19.98
N ARG A 72 -6.79 1.68 -20.17
CA ARG A 72 -7.17 2.96 -20.78
C ARG A 72 -7.71 3.90 -19.73
N SER A 73 -7.20 5.13 -19.74
CA SER A 73 -7.69 6.21 -18.89
C SER A 73 -9.19 6.42 -19.06
N HIS A 74 -9.88 6.57 -17.96
CA HIS A 74 -11.31 6.92 -17.95
C HIS A 74 -11.57 8.39 -18.33
N LEU A 75 -10.53 9.23 -18.31
CA LEU A 75 -10.64 10.67 -18.62
C LEU A 75 -10.66 10.94 -20.13
N ASP A 76 -9.71 10.34 -20.85
CA ASP A 76 -9.44 10.66 -22.25
C ASP A 76 -9.23 9.42 -23.14
N GLY A 77 -9.26 8.22 -22.57
CA GLY A 77 -9.05 6.96 -23.29
C GLY A 77 -7.61 6.66 -23.67
N SER A 78 -6.63 7.47 -23.23
CA SER A 78 -5.19 7.22 -23.46
C SER A 78 -4.76 5.89 -22.86
N GLU A 79 -3.81 5.21 -23.52
CA GLU A 79 -3.27 3.94 -23.03
C GLU A 79 -2.14 4.19 -22.03
N HIS A 80 -2.18 3.44 -20.93
CA HIS A 80 -1.18 3.48 -19.87
C HIS A 80 -0.72 2.06 -19.54
N GLU A 81 0.57 1.92 -19.29
CA GLU A 81 1.17 0.71 -18.73
C GLU A 81 1.65 1.03 -17.31
N MET A 82 1.10 0.32 -16.33
CA MET A 82 1.38 0.51 -14.92
C MET A 82 2.03 -0.76 -14.38
N SER A 83 3.27 -0.63 -13.93
CA SER A 83 4.06 -1.71 -13.35
C SER A 83 4.42 -1.39 -11.89
N PRO A 84 4.96 -2.32 -11.12
CA PRO A 84 5.54 -2.03 -9.80
C PRO A 84 6.56 -0.90 -9.84
N GLU A 85 7.43 -0.86 -10.84
CA GLU A 85 8.44 0.19 -11.02
C GLU A 85 7.80 1.55 -11.34
N TRP A 86 6.76 1.53 -12.18
CA TRP A 86 5.95 2.73 -12.44
C TRP A 86 5.34 3.28 -11.15
N ALA A 87 4.74 2.41 -10.32
CA ALA A 87 4.12 2.82 -9.07
C ALA A 87 5.12 3.45 -8.10
N MET A 88 6.33 2.88 -8.01
CA MET A 88 7.40 3.44 -7.19
C MET A 88 7.89 4.78 -7.72
N ARG A 89 8.07 4.89 -9.05
CA ARG A 89 8.46 6.16 -9.68
C ARG A 89 7.43 7.26 -9.42
N VAL A 90 6.15 6.97 -9.65
CA VAL A 90 5.08 7.96 -9.49
C VAL A 90 4.95 8.40 -8.02
N GLN A 91 4.89 7.46 -7.07
CA GLN A 91 4.80 7.80 -5.64
C GLN A 91 6.07 8.53 -5.15
N GLY A 92 7.23 8.20 -5.71
CA GLY A 92 8.48 8.92 -5.47
C GLY A 92 8.43 10.37 -5.94
N LEU A 93 7.88 10.65 -7.13
CA LEU A 93 7.66 11.99 -7.66
C LEU A 93 6.63 12.78 -6.83
N LEU A 94 5.57 12.12 -6.40
CA LEU A 94 4.56 12.72 -5.52
C LEU A 94 5.14 13.12 -4.15
N GLY A 95 6.16 12.41 -3.65
CA GLY A 95 6.86 12.77 -2.42
C GLY A 95 6.00 12.60 -1.17
N SER A 96 5.19 11.53 -1.10
CA SER A 96 4.48 11.14 0.12
C SER A 96 5.42 10.54 1.15
N ASP A 97 5.06 10.57 2.44
CA ASP A 97 5.83 9.93 3.53
C ASP A 97 5.69 8.40 3.51
N VAL A 98 4.52 7.92 3.08
CA VAL A 98 4.23 6.50 2.97
C VAL A 98 3.75 6.19 1.55
N ALA A 99 4.44 5.25 0.89
CA ALA A 99 4.05 4.66 -0.38
C ALA A 99 3.55 3.23 -0.19
N MET A 100 2.65 2.78 -1.07
CA MET A 100 2.13 1.42 -1.07
C MET A 100 2.71 0.61 -2.22
N CYS A 101 3.02 -0.67 -1.98
CA CYS A 101 3.33 -1.60 -3.06
C CYS A 101 2.18 -1.66 -4.06
N PHE A 102 2.52 -1.86 -5.35
CA PHE A 102 1.52 -2.12 -6.38
C PHE A 102 0.92 -3.51 -6.13
N ASP A 103 -0.40 -3.61 -6.12
CA ASP A 103 -1.13 -4.83 -5.78
C ASP A 103 -2.27 -5.10 -6.77
N GLN A 104 -2.67 -6.35 -6.89
CA GLN A 104 -3.85 -6.73 -7.63
C GLN A 104 -5.04 -6.91 -6.68
N CYS A 105 -5.98 -5.96 -6.72
CA CYS A 105 -7.30 -6.18 -6.14
C CYS A 105 -8.06 -7.16 -7.03
N GLY A 106 -8.35 -8.35 -6.53
CA GLY A 106 -9.21 -9.32 -7.22
C GLY A 106 -10.66 -8.85 -7.33
N PRO A 107 -11.45 -9.42 -8.25
CA PRO A 107 -12.88 -9.17 -8.31
C PRO A 107 -13.58 -9.64 -7.02
N PHE A 108 -14.76 -9.12 -6.75
CA PHE A 108 -15.61 -9.64 -5.68
C PHE A 108 -17.04 -9.86 -6.23
N PRO A 109 -17.63 -11.06 -6.07
CA PRO A 109 -17.02 -12.27 -5.53
C PRO A 109 -15.91 -12.85 -6.44
N ALA A 110 -14.92 -13.54 -5.85
CA ALA A 110 -13.88 -14.26 -6.55
C ALA A 110 -13.89 -15.74 -6.14
N THR A 111 -13.54 -16.63 -7.06
CA THR A 111 -13.21 -18.02 -6.70
C THR A 111 -11.90 -18.10 -5.95
N HIS A 112 -11.64 -19.22 -5.26
CA HIS A 112 -10.37 -19.44 -4.55
C HIS A 112 -9.17 -19.29 -5.51
N ASP A 113 -9.21 -19.93 -6.69
CA ASP A 113 -8.14 -19.87 -7.68
C ASP A 113 -7.89 -18.45 -8.21
N GLN A 114 -8.96 -17.66 -8.40
CA GLN A 114 -8.84 -16.24 -8.79
C GLN A 114 -8.18 -15.40 -7.69
N ALA A 115 -8.54 -15.65 -6.44
CA ALA A 115 -7.96 -14.97 -5.28
C ALA A 115 -6.49 -15.36 -5.09
N GLU A 116 -6.15 -16.65 -5.29
CA GLU A 116 -4.79 -17.16 -5.24
C GLU A 116 -3.90 -16.54 -6.32
N ALA A 117 -4.35 -16.54 -7.57
CA ALA A 117 -3.61 -15.91 -8.68
C ALA A 117 -3.36 -14.41 -8.46
N ALA A 118 -4.33 -13.69 -7.87
CA ALA A 118 -4.17 -12.28 -7.51
C ALA A 118 -3.17 -12.08 -6.35
N LEU A 119 -3.18 -12.97 -5.37
CA LEU A 119 -2.22 -12.99 -4.27
C LEU A 119 -0.79 -13.22 -4.78
N GLU A 120 -0.57 -14.26 -5.58
CA GLU A 120 0.75 -14.59 -6.13
C GLU A 120 1.34 -13.42 -6.92
N ARG A 121 0.52 -12.78 -7.74
CA ARG A 121 0.94 -11.60 -8.48
C ARG A 121 1.23 -10.41 -7.56
N THR A 122 0.42 -10.21 -6.52
CA THR A 122 0.68 -9.17 -5.52
C THR A 122 2.02 -9.39 -4.81
N THR A 123 2.33 -10.63 -4.41
CA THR A 123 3.62 -11.00 -3.81
C THR A 123 4.78 -10.72 -4.76
N LEU A 124 4.69 -11.16 -6.02
CA LEU A 124 5.68 -10.86 -7.06
C LEU A 124 5.88 -9.35 -7.27
N TRP A 125 4.80 -8.59 -7.30
CA TRP A 125 4.86 -7.14 -7.47
C TRP A 125 5.42 -6.42 -6.24
N ALA A 126 5.18 -6.94 -5.04
CA ALA A 126 5.76 -6.39 -3.81
C ALA A 126 7.29 -6.51 -3.80
N GLU A 127 7.85 -7.65 -4.24
CA GLU A 127 9.29 -7.83 -4.40
C GLU A 127 9.90 -6.81 -5.37
N ARG A 128 9.24 -6.60 -6.51
CA ARG A 128 9.66 -5.63 -7.54
C ARG A 128 9.55 -4.19 -7.05
N CYS A 129 8.47 -3.84 -6.32
CA CYS A 129 8.34 -2.55 -5.68
C CYS A 129 9.50 -2.30 -4.71
N ARG A 130 9.80 -3.27 -3.85
CA ARG A 130 10.92 -3.17 -2.91
C ARG A 130 12.26 -2.96 -3.61
N ALA A 131 12.50 -3.66 -4.71
CA ALA A 131 13.72 -3.50 -5.51
C ALA A 131 13.80 -2.13 -6.23
N ALA A 132 12.66 -1.57 -6.63
CA ALA A 132 12.59 -0.29 -7.35
C ALA A 132 12.50 0.94 -6.42
N HIS A 133 12.14 0.74 -5.15
CA HIS A 133 12.02 1.83 -4.18
C HIS A 133 13.41 2.30 -3.71
N THR A 134 13.74 3.56 -3.99
CA THR A 134 15.07 4.13 -3.71
C THR A 134 15.06 5.28 -2.71
N ARG A 135 13.88 5.82 -2.35
CA ARG A 135 13.76 6.95 -1.44
C ARG A 135 13.95 6.52 0.01
N GLN A 136 14.90 7.15 0.71
CA GLN A 136 15.18 6.90 2.13
C GLN A 136 14.26 7.67 3.07
N ASP A 137 13.61 8.70 2.57
CA ASP A 137 12.68 9.59 3.30
C ASP A 137 11.20 9.19 3.11
N GLN A 138 10.95 8.03 2.47
CA GLN A 138 9.62 7.50 2.22
C GLN A 138 9.54 6.05 2.68
N ALA A 139 8.58 5.71 3.53
CA ALA A 139 8.33 4.35 3.95
C ALA A 139 7.51 3.58 2.90
N LEU A 140 7.99 2.41 2.46
CA LEU A 140 7.24 1.54 1.56
C LEU A 140 6.47 0.49 2.37
N PHE A 141 5.14 0.42 2.20
CA PHE A 141 4.28 -0.54 2.89
C PHE A 141 3.88 -1.69 1.96
N GLY A 142 3.99 -2.91 2.48
CA GLY A 142 3.47 -4.11 1.82
C GLY A 142 1.95 -4.25 1.97
N ILE A 143 1.30 -4.97 1.05
CA ILE A 143 -0.15 -5.16 1.07
C ILE A 143 -0.48 -6.66 1.17
N VAL A 144 -1.22 -7.04 2.21
CA VAL A 144 -1.74 -8.40 2.42
C VAL A 144 -3.04 -8.54 1.63
N GLN A 145 -3.10 -9.50 0.72
CA GLN A 145 -4.27 -9.85 -0.09
C GLN A 145 -4.82 -11.23 0.30
N GLY A 146 -5.71 -11.84 -0.49
CA GLY A 146 -6.27 -13.17 -0.27
C GLY A 146 -7.80 -13.20 -0.22
N SER A 147 -8.48 -12.09 -0.61
CA SER A 147 -9.95 -11.98 -0.64
C SER A 147 -10.56 -12.40 0.70
N VAL A 148 -11.57 -13.27 0.69
CA VAL A 148 -12.28 -13.76 1.88
C VAL A 148 -11.78 -15.13 2.36
N TYR A 149 -10.70 -15.65 1.77
CA TYR A 149 -10.17 -16.98 2.07
C TYR A 149 -9.10 -16.91 3.16
N ASP A 150 -9.34 -17.57 4.29
CA ASP A 150 -8.48 -17.49 5.47
C ASP A 150 -7.07 -18.05 5.22
N ASP A 151 -6.96 -19.16 4.49
CA ASP A 151 -5.72 -19.80 4.10
C ASP A 151 -4.86 -18.88 3.20
N LEU A 152 -5.48 -18.25 2.20
CA LEU A 152 -4.80 -17.32 1.32
C LEU A 152 -4.36 -16.04 2.07
N ARG A 153 -5.21 -15.51 2.95
CA ARG A 153 -4.84 -14.34 3.76
C ARG A 153 -3.67 -14.64 4.68
N LEU A 154 -3.67 -15.81 5.30
CA LEU A 154 -2.55 -16.24 6.16
C LEU A 154 -1.27 -16.45 5.34
N ARG A 155 -1.36 -17.06 4.14
CA ARG A 155 -0.25 -17.22 3.20
C ARG A 155 0.31 -15.85 2.80
N SER A 156 -0.54 -14.94 2.35
CA SER A 156 -0.15 -13.57 1.96
C SER A 156 0.53 -12.82 3.11
N ALA A 157 -0.05 -12.90 4.32
CA ALA A 157 0.55 -12.25 5.48
C ALA A 157 1.98 -12.77 5.75
N ARG A 158 2.21 -14.09 5.68
CA ARG A 158 3.55 -14.67 5.88
C ARG A 158 4.52 -14.24 4.79
N GLU A 159 4.11 -14.30 3.52
CA GLU A 159 4.96 -13.93 2.39
C GLU A 159 5.35 -12.44 2.42
N ILE A 160 4.37 -11.56 2.65
CA ILE A 160 4.60 -10.11 2.67
C ILE A 160 5.40 -9.68 3.91
N THR A 161 5.15 -10.26 5.09
CA THR A 161 5.92 -9.92 6.29
C THR A 161 7.36 -10.44 6.23
N ALA A 162 7.62 -11.54 5.53
CA ALA A 162 8.98 -12.04 5.30
C ALA A 162 9.85 -11.09 4.46
N MET A 163 9.25 -10.13 3.75
CA MET A 163 9.97 -9.12 2.97
C MET A 163 10.47 -7.93 3.82
N ASP A 164 10.11 -7.87 5.11
CA ASP A 164 10.56 -6.86 6.08
C ASP A 164 10.31 -5.40 5.63
N PHE A 165 9.07 -5.11 5.27
CA PHE A 165 8.63 -3.73 4.99
C PHE A 165 8.48 -2.93 6.29
N PRO A 166 8.71 -1.60 6.28
CA PRO A 166 8.47 -0.73 7.43
C PRO A 166 7.04 -0.75 7.97
N GLY A 167 6.07 -1.19 7.16
CA GLY A 167 4.67 -1.28 7.54
C GLY A 167 3.85 -2.09 6.55
N TYR A 168 2.60 -2.37 6.92
CA TYR A 168 1.72 -3.26 6.16
C TYR A 168 0.30 -2.71 6.10
N ARG A 169 -0.36 -2.93 4.96
CA ARG A 169 -1.80 -2.69 4.77
C ARG A 169 -2.52 -4.01 4.58
N ILE A 170 -3.74 -4.09 5.11
CA ILE A 170 -4.67 -5.19 4.84
C ILE A 170 -5.55 -4.76 3.65
N GLY A 171 -5.36 -5.38 2.51
CA GLY A 171 -6.12 -5.13 1.28
C GLY A 171 -7.35 -6.04 1.12
N GLY A 172 -8.16 -5.81 0.08
CA GLY A 172 -9.31 -6.66 -0.25
C GLY A 172 -10.49 -6.56 0.72
N LEU A 173 -10.61 -5.47 1.49
CA LEU A 173 -11.70 -5.20 2.43
C LEU A 173 -12.62 -4.06 1.95
N GLU A 174 -12.67 -3.81 0.65
CA GLU A 174 -13.47 -2.74 0.04
C GLU A 174 -15.00 -2.93 0.28
N PRO A 175 -15.83 -1.89 0.13
CA PRO A 175 -17.20 -1.80 0.67
C PRO A 175 -18.15 -2.94 0.34
N HIS A 176 -17.90 -3.67 -0.72
CA HIS A 176 -18.72 -4.84 -1.09
C HIS A 176 -18.44 -6.08 -0.23
N GLY A 177 -17.40 -6.05 0.64
CA GLY A 177 -17.03 -7.11 1.58
C GLY A 177 -17.37 -6.84 3.05
N TYR A 178 -18.07 -5.76 3.39
CA TYR A 178 -18.30 -5.32 4.78
C TYR A 178 -19.02 -6.33 5.69
N ALA A 179 -19.82 -7.23 5.14
CA ALA A 179 -20.53 -8.20 5.95
C ALA A 179 -19.63 -9.32 6.53
N CYS A 180 -18.47 -9.58 5.89
CA CYS A 180 -17.54 -10.65 6.31
C CYS A 180 -16.33 -10.13 7.10
N GLY A 181 -15.96 -8.83 6.93
CA GLY A 181 -14.67 -8.30 7.39
C GLY A 181 -14.55 -8.11 8.91
N LYS A 182 -15.61 -7.71 9.59
CA LYS A 182 -15.52 -7.32 11.02
C LYS A 182 -15.25 -8.48 11.96
N ALA A 183 -15.82 -9.65 11.71
CA ALA A 183 -15.64 -10.82 12.58
C ALA A 183 -14.27 -11.51 12.38
N ARG A 184 -13.65 -11.37 11.19
CA ARG A 184 -12.40 -12.04 10.84
C ARG A 184 -11.15 -11.20 11.06
N MET A 185 -11.23 -9.86 11.09
CA MET A 185 -10.09 -8.98 11.38
C MET A 185 -9.45 -9.27 12.76
N ALA A 186 -10.23 -9.61 13.76
CA ALA A 186 -9.72 -9.87 15.09
C ALA A 186 -8.87 -11.17 15.18
N ALA A 187 -9.12 -12.15 14.29
CA ALA A 187 -8.37 -13.40 14.25
C ALA A 187 -7.09 -13.33 13.42
N GLN A 188 -6.92 -12.33 12.56
CA GLN A 188 -5.80 -12.22 11.61
C GLN A 188 -4.62 -11.39 12.13
N ILE A 189 -4.77 -10.68 13.25
CA ILE A 189 -3.71 -9.85 13.85
C ILE A 189 -2.87 -10.63 14.89
N ALA A 190 -3.10 -11.91 15.08
CA ALA A 190 -2.18 -12.74 15.85
C ALA A 190 -0.89 -12.96 15.04
N LEU A 191 -0.02 -11.96 15.03
CA LEU A 191 1.38 -12.13 14.61
C LEU A 191 2.01 -13.27 15.44
N PRO A 192 2.87 -14.10 14.86
CA PRO A 192 3.60 -15.11 15.62
C PRO A 192 4.28 -14.43 16.82
N GLN A 193 4.10 -15.00 18.03
CA GLN A 193 4.61 -14.44 19.29
C GLN A 193 6.15 -14.35 19.36
N ASP A 194 6.87 -14.80 18.35
CA ASP A 194 8.33 -14.82 18.28
C ASP A 194 8.97 -13.45 18.13
N HIS A 195 8.27 -12.45 17.57
CA HIS A 195 8.81 -11.09 17.50
C HIS A 195 8.73 -10.32 18.84
N GLN A 196 7.78 -10.67 19.72
CA GLN A 196 7.70 -10.00 21.03
C GLN A 196 8.79 -10.45 22.00
N ARG A 197 9.41 -11.63 21.82
CA ARG A 197 10.53 -12.09 22.65
C ARG A 197 11.84 -11.39 22.34
N ALA A 198 12.06 -10.94 21.12
CA ALA A 198 13.31 -10.28 20.74
C ALA A 198 13.40 -8.83 21.29
N GLU A 199 12.28 -8.12 21.44
CA GLU A 199 12.27 -6.78 22.04
C GLU A 199 12.32 -6.81 23.57
N GLY A 200 11.65 -7.78 24.20
CA GLY A 200 11.69 -7.97 25.65
C GLY A 200 13.09 -8.33 26.18
N GLN A 201 13.92 -9.02 25.41
CA GLN A 201 15.30 -9.34 25.79
C GLN A 201 16.26 -8.15 25.63
N LYS A 202 16.03 -7.25 24.68
CA LYS A 202 16.84 -6.03 24.53
C LYS A 202 16.57 -5.01 25.64
N LEU A 203 15.34 -4.92 26.13
CA LEU A 203 14.98 -4.02 27.25
C LEU A 203 15.53 -4.50 28.60
N ASN A 204 15.58 -5.80 28.85
CA ASN A 204 16.14 -6.34 30.09
C ASN A 204 17.65 -6.29 30.16
N HIS A 205 18.37 -6.25 29.01
CA HIS A 205 19.83 -6.05 29.00
C HIS A 205 20.24 -4.60 29.23
N ALA A 206 19.37 -3.64 28.90
CA ALA A 206 19.65 -2.21 29.13
C ALA A 206 19.43 -1.78 30.59
N GLN A 207 18.60 -2.48 31.36
CA GLN A 207 18.34 -2.16 32.78
C GLN A 207 19.26 -2.87 33.75
N GLY A 208 20.04 -3.89 33.32
CA GLY A 208 20.98 -4.64 34.17
C GLY A 208 22.34 -3.96 34.45
N HIS A 209 22.63 -2.83 33.82
CA HIS A 209 23.92 -2.15 33.96
C HIS A 209 23.91 -0.86 34.80
N GLN A 210 22.79 -0.53 35.46
CA GLN A 210 22.72 0.69 36.32
C GLN A 210 22.72 0.44 37.84
N HIS A 211 22.97 -0.78 38.31
CA HIS A 211 23.04 -1.08 39.73
C HIS A 211 24.33 -1.80 40.15
N ALA A 212 25.49 -1.42 39.59
CA ALA A 212 26.79 -1.83 40.08
C ALA A 212 27.78 -0.66 39.94
N GLN A 213 27.63 0.34 40.77
CA GLN A 213 28.70 1.23 41.31
C GLN A 213 28.23 1.86 42.60
#